data_a5322660b0d6e8287f4e31f144f54a13
#
_entry.id   a5322660b0d6e8287f4e31f144f54a13
#
_cell.length_a   1.000
_cell.length_b   1.000
_cell.length_c   1.000
_cell.angle_alpha   90.00
_cell.angle_beta   90.00
_cell.angle_gamma   90.00
#
_symmetry.space_group_name_H-M   'P 1'
#
loop_
_entity.id
_entity.type
_entity.pdbx_description
1 polymer ?
#
loop_
_entity_poly.entity_id
_entity_poly.type
_entity_poly.pdbx_seq_one_letter_code
_entity_poly.pdbx_strand_id
1 'polypeptide(L)'
;MYEIELKAHIDDRKEVARALDSFAEYSGILTKHDTYYRLPRIEPIDAAASSSKSTDTRAYAEHAEMQSYIGCRIRKTVYEKTGKTKISFTYKRKELQKDEDGVALEVNDEKECTLSETDALESFIKDAGGGISHIKEKIIKEWHAETEAGKAHIELCTVPPLGDFLEIEVLAKDDMHTENAKCAIMSIFKKCGILESAIESRYYSDMLDEANERKTTDAGTRKAQAANDDESQPVAHVG
;
A
#
# COMPACT_ATOMS: atom_id res chain seq x y z
N MET A 1 -8.54 -0.24 19.05
CA MET A 1 -7.12 -0.61 18.90
C MET A 1 -6.68 -0.01 17.59
N TYR A 2 -5.67 0.82 17.61
CA TYR A 2 -5.17 1.55 16.45
C TYR A 2 -3.85 0.92 15.98
N GLU A 3 -3.72 0.69 14.69
CA GLU A 3 -2.50 0.23 14.06
C GLU A 3 -1.68 1.44 13.64
N ILE A 4 -0.50 1.60 14.22
CA ILE A 4 0.45 2.64 13.87
C ILE A 4 1.56 1.99 13.08
N GLU A 5 1.62 2.30 11.80
CA GLU A 5 2.62 1.79 10.86
C GLU A 5 3.42 2.94 10.26
N LEU A 6 4.73 2.78 10.22
CA LEU A 6 5.63 3.62 9.43
C LEU A 6 6.50 2.75 8.55
N LYS A 7 6.85 3.27 7.38
CA LYS A 7 7.80 2.63 6.46
C LYS A 7 8.90 3.60 6.06
N ALA A 8 10.08 3.05 5.80
CA ALA A 8 11.23 3.82 5.34
C ALA A 8 11.92 3.09 4.19
N HIS A 9 12.46 3.86 3.24
CA HIS A 9 13.39 3.32 2.25
C HIS A 9 14.68 2.86 2.89
N ILE A 10 15.27 1.80 2.37
CA ILE A 10 16.57 1.29 2.83
C ILE A 10 17.50 1.05 1.65
N ASP A 11 18.79 1.32 1.86
CA ASP A 11 19.84 1.13 0.85
C ASP A 11 20.58 -0.19 1.04
N ASP A 12 20.86 -0.59 2.29
CA ASP A 12 21.54 -1.85 2.63
C ASP A 12 20.67 -2.79 3.47
N ARG A 13 19.98 -3.68 2.75
CA ARG A 13 19.15 -4.73 3.34
C ARG A 13 19.89 -5.65 4.30
N LYS A 14 21.20 -5.90 4.05
CA LYS A 14 21.99 -6.82 4.88
C LYS A 14 22.39 -6.16 6.20
N GLU A 15 22.66 -4.87 6.17
CA GLU A 15 22.98 -4.12 7.37
C GLU A 15 21.76 -4.00 8.29
N VAL A 16 20.61 -3.64 7.71
CA VAL A 16 19.34 -3.57 8.45
C VAL A 16 18.98 -4.94 9.07
N ALA A 17 19.10 -6.03 8.30
CA ALA A 17 18.83 -7.38 8.83
C ALA A 17 19.76 -7.73 10.01
N ARG A 18 21.07 -7.44 9.91
CA ARG A 18 22.03 -7.67 11.01
C ARG A 18 21.70 -6.84 12.25
N ALA A 19 21.25 -5.60 12.05
CA ALA A 19 20.80 -4.76 13.17
C ALA A 19 19.58 -5.37 13.86
N LEU A 20 18.57 -5.79 13.09
CA LEU A 20 17.35 -6.44 13.60
C LEU A 20 17.67 -7.72 14.37
N ASP A 21 18.54 -8.58 13.85
CA ASP A 21 18.98 -9.84 14.49
C ASP A 21 19.59 -9.60 15.88
N SER A 22 20.08 -8.39 16.18
CA SER A 22 20.72 -8.08 17.46
C SER A 22 19.72 -7.80 18.61
N PHE A 23 18.45 -7.45 18.31
CA PHE A 23 17.48 -7.06 19.32
C PHE A 23 16.04 -7.55 19.08
N ALA A 24 15.75 -8.15 17.94
CA ALA A 24 14.44 -8.62 17.56
C ALA A 24 14.43 -10.13 17.26
N GLU A 25 13.30 -10.78 17.48
CA GLU A 25 13.12 -12.20 17.22
C GLU A 25 12.73 -12.41 15.75
N TYR A 26 13.56 -13.16 15.02
CA TYR A 26 13.31 -13.51 13.62
C TYR A 26 12.20 -14.56 13.50
N SER A 27 11.17 -14.29 12.70
CA SER A 27 10.01 -15.16 12.50
C SER A 27 10.08 -16.00 11.24
N GLY A 28 10.67 -15.47 10.16
CA GLY A 28 10.79 -16.22 8.90
C GLY A 28 10.72 -15.36 7.65
N ILE A 29 10.54 -16.06 6.52
CA ILE A 29 10.33 -15.44 5.21
C ILE A 29 8.92 -15.74 4.75
N LEU A 30 8.27 -14.73 4.19
CA LEU A 30 6.96 -14.88 3.57
C LEU A 30 6.84 -13.98 2.33
N THR A 31 5.94 -14.37 1.43
CA THR A 31 5.58 -13.56 0.26
C THR A 31 4.11 -13.21 0.36
N LYS A 32 3.80 -11.92 0.16
CA LYS A 32 2.43 -11.42 0.07
C LYS A 32 2.13 -11.02 -1.37
N HIS A 33 1.09 -11.60 -1.96
CA HIS A 33 0.53 -11.20 -3.25
C HIS A 33 -0.81 -10.55 -2.98
N ASP A 34 -0.90 -9.25 -3.20
CA ASP A 34 -2.09 -8.44 -2.98
C ASP A 34 -2.73 -8.09 -4.32
N THR A 35 -3.98 -8.46 -4.51
CA THR A 35 -4.80 -7.98 -5.61
C THR A 35 -5.83 -7.01 -5.06
N TYR A 36 -5.77 -5.77 -5.49
CA TYR A 36 -6.71 -4.71 -5.10
C TYR A 36 -7.78 -4.56 -6.16
N TYR A 37 -9.01 -4.45 -5.70
CA TYR A 37 -10.19 -4.30 -6.54
C TYR A 37 -10.89 -2.98 -6.24
N ARG A 38 -11.49 -2.39 -7.27
CA ARG A 38 -12.43 -1.27 -7.16
C ARG A 38 -13.78 -1.72 -7.72
N LEU A 39 -14.83 -1.53 -6.92
CA LEU A 39 -16.22 -1.76 -7.34
C LEU A 39 -16.94 -0.42 -7.38
N PRO A 40 -17.83 -0.22 -8.37
CA PRO A 40 -18.67 0.97 -8.39
C PRO A 40 -19.55 1.04 -7.13
N ARG A 41 -19.65 2.21 -6.54
CA ARG A 41 -20.58 2.44 -5.43
C ARG A 41 -21.94 2.75 -6.02
N ILE A 42 -22.92 1.93 -5.68
CA ILE A 42 -24.32 2.21 -6.06
C ILE A 42 -24.89 3.12 -4.98
N GLU A 43 -25.12 4.38 -5.31
CA GLU A 43 -25.82 5.32 -4.43
C GLU A 43 -27.28 4.84 -4.27
N PRO A 44 -27.84 4.81 -3.03
CA PRO A 44 -29.26 4.58 -2.84
C PRO A 44 -30.06 5.66 -3.60
N ILE A 45 -31.11 5.24 -4.32
CA ILE A 45 -31.95 6.14 -5.15
C ILE A 45 -32.49 7.33 -4.33
N ASP A 46 -32.64 7.17 -3.01
CA ASP A 46 -33.16 8.20 -2.10
C ASP A 46 -32.10 9.23 -1.63
N ALA A 47 -30.78 8.98 -1.82
CA ALA A 47 -29.73 9.90 -1.42
C ALA A 47 -29.59 11.12 -2.36
N ALA A 48 -30.08 11.02 -3.59
CA ALA A 48 -30.05 12.12 -4.57
C ALA A 48 -30.95 13.33 -4.19
N ALA A 49 -31.86 13.15 -3.24
CA ALA A 49 -32.82 14.20 -2.83
C ALA A 49 -32.33 15.11 -1.70
N SER A 50 -31.21 14.81 -1.03
CA SER A 50 -30.74 15.51 0.18
C SER A 50 -29.48 16.36 0.01
N SER A 51 -28.88 16.47 -1.18
CA SER A 51 -27.67 17.28 -1.40
C SER A 51 -28.01 18.78 -1.55
N SER A 52 -28.18 19.48 -0.43
CA SER A 52 -28.21 20.93 -0.41
C SER A 52 -26.80 21.52 -0.38
N LYS A 53 -26.42 22.11 -1.51
CA LYS A 53 -25.42 23.18 -1.74
C LYS A 53 -24.35 23.45 -0.67
N SER A 54 -23.16 22.96 -0.94
CA SER A 54 -21.92 23.53 -0.43
C SER A 54 -21.11 24.11 -1.60
N THR A 55 -20.55 25.31 -1.40
CA THR A 55 -19.93 26.15 -2.45
C THR A 55 -18.42 25.95 -2.59
N ASP A 56 -17.84 24.90 -2.04
CA ASP A 56 -16.40 24.62 -2.15
C ASP A 56 -16.13 23.47 -3.12
N THR A 57 -15.89 23.85 -4.39
CA THR A 57 -15.82 22.92 -5.52
C THR A 57 -14.59 22.00 -5.54
N ARG A 58 -13.50 22.34 -4.85
CA ARG A 58 -12.25 21.55 -4.91
C ARG A 58 -12.22 20.42 -3.90
N ALA A 59 -12.60 20.68 -2.67
CA ALA A 59 -12.78 19.65 -1.64
C ALA A 59 -13.91 18.67 -2.00
N TYR A 60 -14.92 19.13 -2.75
CA TYR A 60 -16.02 18.30 -3.25
C TYR A 60 -15.60 17.32 -4.33
N ALA A 61 -14.68 17.69 -5.22
CA ALA A 61 -14.21 16.80 -6.29
C ALA A 61 -13.38 15.63 -5.73
N GLU A 62 -12.47 15.90 -4.79
CA GLU A 62 -11.67 14.85 -4.12
C GLU A 62 -12.54 13.95 -3.24
N HIS A 63 -13.56 14.50 -2.57
CA HIS A 63 -14.53 13.72 -1.80
C HIS A 63 -15.47 12.89 -2.69
N ALA A 64 -15.88 13.41 -3.84
CA ALA A 64 -16.73 12.70 -4.79
C ALA A 64 -15.99 11.51 -5.42
N GLU A 65 -14.70 11.65 -5.75
CA GLU A 65 -13.89 10.53 -6.24
C GLU A 65 -13.70 9.46 -5.16
N MET A 66 -13.45 9.84 -3.90
CA MET A 66 -13.32 8.89 -2.79
C MET A 66 -14.61 8.14 -2.45
N GLN A 67 -15.78 8.71 -2.79
CA GLN A 67 -17.09 8.07 -2.60
C GLN A 67 -17.56 7.24 -3.80
N SER A 68 -16.91 7.38 -4.96
CA SER A 68 -17.37 6.76 -6.21
C SER A 68 -17.12 5.25 -6.29
N TYR A 69 -16.26 4.68 -5.46
CA TYR A 69 -15.94 3.25 -5.49
C TYR A 69 -15.75 2.66 -4.09
N ILE A 70 -15.89 1.34 -4.04
CA ILE A 70 -15.57 0.50 -2.88
C ILE A 70 -14.25 -0.19 -3.17
N GLY A 71 -13.27 -0.01 -2.28
CA GLY A 71 -11.97 -0.68 -2.37
C GLY A 71 -11.95 -1.95 -1.53
N CYS A 72 -11.42 -3.04 -2.09
CA CYS A 72 -11.14 -4.25 -1.33
C CYS A 72 -9.85 -4.93 -1.82
N ARG A 73 -9.33 -5.84 -1.01
CA ARG A 73 -8.08 -6.54 -1.29
C ARG A 73 -8.25 -8.03 -1.03
N ILE A 74 -7.77 -8.85 -1.95
CA ILE A 74 -7.49 -10.26 -1.73
C ILE A 74 -5.98 -10.40 -1.58
N ARG A 75 -5.54 -10.96 -0.44
CA ARG A 75 -4.12 -11.21 -0.14
C ARG A 75 -3.87 -12.70 -0.06
N LYS A 76 -2.89 -13.18 -0.81
CA LYS A 76 -2.32 -14.52 -0.68
C LYS A 76 -0.96 -14.41 0.01
N THR A 77 -0.85 -14.96 1.22
CA THR A 77 0.41 -15.03 1.97
C THR A 77 0.96 -16.44 1.90
N VAL A 78 2.22 -16.58 1.46
CA VAL A 78 2.94 -17.85 1.39
C VAL A 78 4.06 -17.81 2.42
N TYR A 79 4.04 -18.73 3.36
CA TYR A 79 5.06 -18.88 4.40
C TYR A 79 6.14 -19.86 3.93
N GLU A 80 7.36 -19.39 3.66
CA GLU A 80 8.42 -20.20 3.03
C GLU A 80 8.78 -21.44 3.88
N LYS A 81 8.96 -21.26 5.18
CA LYS A 81 9.35 -22.33 6.11
C LYS A 81 8.39 -23.52 6.14
N THR A 82 7.10 -23.28 5.94
CA THR A 82 6.07 -24.30 6.10
C THR A 82 5.39 -24.68 4.78
N GLY A 83 5.60 -23.91 3.72
CA GLY A 83 4.86 -24.01 2.46
C GLY A 83 3.35 -23.69 2.60
N LYS A 84 2.90 -23.29 3.81
CA LYS A 84 1.50 -22.95 4.02
C LYS A 84 1.11 -21.69 3.28
N THR A 85 -0.11 -21.67 2.78
CA THR A 85 -0.72 -20.50 2.17
C THR A 85 -1.92 -20.07 3.01
N LYS A 86 -2.02 -18.75 3.29
CA LYS A 86 -3.21 -18.12 3.85
C LYS A 86 -3.78 -17.18 2.79
N ILE A 87 -5.09 -17.24 2.56
CA ILE A 87 -5.79 -16.27 1.72
C ILE A 87 -6.69 -15.46 2.63
N SER A 88 -6.61 -14.12 2.54
CA SER A 88 -7.49 -13.22 3.26
C SER A 88 -8.14 -12.22 2.32
N PHE A 89 -9.39 -11.88 2.63
CA PHE A 89 -10.12 -10.79 2.01
C PHE A 89 -10.23 -9.66 3.02
N THR A 90 -9.83 -8.45 2.60
CA THR A 90 -9.91 -7.25 3.42
C THR A 90 -10.77 -6.22 2.70
N TYR A 91 -11.79 -5.73 3.39
CA TYR A 91 -12.59 -4.60 3.01
C TYR A 91 -12.24 -3.41 3.90
N LYS A 92 -11.80 -2.30 3.27
CA LYS A 92 -11.49 -1.06 3.97
C LYS A 92 -12.57 -0.04 3.69
N ARG A 93 -13.23 0.43 4.73
CA ARG A 93 -14.13 1.57 4.67
C ARG A 93 -13.42 2.76 5.30
N LYS A 94 -13.18 3.78 4.47
CA LYS A 94 -12.63 5.04 4.94
C LYS A 94 -13.77 5.91 5.45
N GLU A 95 -13.69 6.35 6.69
CA GLU A 95 -14.58 7.35 7.25
C GLU A 95 -13.75 8.58 7.58
N LEU A 96 -14.16 9.74 7.04
CA LEU A 96 -13.58 11.01 7.46
C LEU A 96 -14.36 11.49 8.68
N GLN A 97 -13.69 11.47 9.82
CA GLN A 97 -14.18 12.12 11.03
C GLN A 97 -13.49 13.49 11.14
N LYS A 98 -14.21 14.48 11.67
CA LYS A 98 -13.60 15.77 12.02
C LYS A 98 -13.33 15.75 13.51
N ASP A 99 -12.10 16.13 13.88
CA ASP A 99 -11.79 16.36 15.29
C ASP A 99 -12.48 17.65 15.82
N GLU A 100 -12.29 17.95 17.11
CA GLU A 100 -12.86 19.12 17.76
C GLU A 100 -12.38 20.45 17.14
N ASP A 101 -11.21 20.45 16.50
CA ASP A 101 -10.61 21.58 15.80
C ASP A 101 -11.03 21.66 14.32
N GLY A 102 -11.87 20.71 13.84
CA GLY A 102 -12.38 20.65 12.47
C GLY A 102 -11.39 20.05 11.48
N VAL A 103 -10.27 19.47 11.95
CA VAL A 103 -9.29 18.76 11.13
C VAL A 103 -9.86 17.41 10.73
N ALA A 104 -9.81 17.08 9.45
CA ALA A 104 -10.26 15.79 8.95
C ALA A 104 -9.31 14.68 9.41
N LEU A 105 -9.83 13.73 10.19
CA LEU A 105 -9.13 12.52 10.59
C LEU A 105 -9.64 11.34 9.76
N GLU A 106 -8.74 10.64 9.08
CA GLU A 106 -9.09 9.42 8.35
C GLU A 106 -9.17 8.25 9.35
N VAL A 107 -10.38 7.73 9.56
CA VAL A 107 -10.60 6.51 10.36
C VAL A 107 -10.84 5.35 9.42
N ASN A 108 -9.97 4.34 9.49
CA ASN A 108 -10.10 3.15 8.69
C ASN A 108 -10.87 2.05 9.46
N ASP A 109 -12.06 1.68 8.99
CA ASP A 109 -12.77 0.49 9.45
C ASP A 109 -12.40 -0.68 8.53
N GLU A 110 -11.52 -1.57 9.01
CA GLU A 110 -11.10 -2.76 8.27
C GLU A 110 -11.90 -3.98 8.73
N LYS A 111 -12.47 -4.69 7.76
CA LYS A 111 -13.08 -6.00 7.97
C LYS A 111 -12.26 -7.04 7.21
N GLU A 112 -11.72 -8.01 7.92
CA GLU A 112 -10.95 -9.10 7.33
C GLU A 112 -11.58 -10.45 7.61
N CYS A 113 -11.54 -11.34 6.64
CA CYS A 113 -11.85 -12.75 6.81
C CYS A 113 -10.85 -13.63 6.04
N THR A 114 -10.71 -14.88 6.50
CA THR A 114 -9.90 -15.88 5.80
C THR A 114 -10.77 -16.61 4.77
N LEU A 115 -10.21 -16.84 3.57
CA LEU A 115 -10.85 -17.57 2.49
C LEU A 115 -10.17 -18.93 2.28
N SER A 116 -10.93 -19.94 1.88
CA SER A 116 -10.41 -21.22 1.38
C SER A 116 -9.97 -21.13 -0.09
N GLU A 117 -10.69 -20.31 -0.88
CA GLU A 117 -10.51 -20.09 -2.31
C GLU A 117 -10.98 -18.68 -2.70
N THR A 118 -10.67 -18.23 -3.91
CA THR A 118 -10.99 -16.85 -4.35
C THR A 118 -12.02 -16.78 -5.47
N ASP A 119 -12.20 -17.85 -6.23
CA ASP A 119 -12.92 -17.89 -7.51
C ASP A 119 -14.35 -17.32 -7.43
N ALA A 120 -15.10 -17.71 -6.39
CA ALA A 120 -16.47 -17.24 -6.21
C ALA A 120 -16.52 -15.74 -5.90
N LEU A 121 -15.59 -15.25 -5.07
CA LEU A 121 -15.53 -13.84 -4.70
C LEU A 121 -15.03 -12.98 -5.89
N GLU A 122 -14.04 -13.43 -6.62
CA GLU A 122 -13.53 -12.74 -7.81
C GLU A 122 -14.59 -12.66 -8.91
N SER A 123 -15.35 -13.75 -9.12
CA SER A 123 -16.49 -13.77 -10.05
C SER A 123 -17.57 -12.77 -9.62
N PHE A 124 -17.91 -12.76 -8.33
CA PHE A 124 -18.88 -11.80 -7.78
C PHE A 124 -18.42 -10.35 -7.96
N ILE A 125 -17.15 -10.05 -7.65
CA ILE A 125 -16.58 -8.71 -7.84
C ILE A 125 -16.72 -8.27 -9.30
N LYS A 126 -16.37 -9.15 -10.24
CA LYS A 126 -16.48 -8.88 -11.68
C LYS A 126 -17.92 -8.66 -12.12
N ASP A 127 -18.85 -9.51 -11.69
CA ASP A 127 -20.26 -9.42 -12.06
C ASP A 127 -20.93 -8.16 -11.44
N ALA A 128 -20.41 -7.71 -10.29
CA ALA A 128 -20.81 -6.43 -9.67
C ALA A 128 -20.21 -5.20 -10.37
N GLY A 129 -19.53 -5.37 -11.52
CA GLY A 129 -18.91 -4.29 -12.27
C GLY A 129 -17.57 -3.84 -11.71
N GLY A 130 -16.97 -4.61 -10.80
CA GLY A 130 -15.65 -4.34 -10.25
C GLY A 130 -14.52 -4.81 -11.16
N GLY A 131 -13.33 -4.27 -10.92
CA GLY A 131 -12.12 -4.66 -11.63
C GLY A 131 -10.86 -4.53 -10.77
N ILE A 132 -9.78 -5.12 -11.23
CA ILE A 132 -8.47 -4.98 -10.58
C ILE A 132 -7.97 -3.55 -10.77
N SER A 133 -7.64 -2.88 -9.66
CA SER A 133 -7.03 -1.55 -9.69
C SER A 133 -5.51 -1.65 -9.77
N HIS A 134 -4.90 -2.47 -8.92
CA HIS A 134 -3.47 -2.73 -8.95
C HIS A 134 -3.12 -4.06 -8.26
N ILE A 135 -1.92 -4.55 -8.54
CA ILE A 135 -1.34 -5.73 -7.92
C ILE A 135 -0.05 -5.31 -7.22
N LYS A 136 0.14 -5.81 -6.00
CA LYS A 136 1.36 -5.58 -5.24
C LYS A 136 1.93 -6.90 -4.75
N GLU A 137 3.22 -7.07 -4.94
CA GLU A 137 3.99 -8.17 -4.40
C GLU A 137 4.96 -7.66 -3.34
N LYS A 138 5.11 -8.40 -2.24
CA LYS A 138 6.10 -8.14 -1.21
C LYS A 138 6.83 -9.43 -0.86
N ILE A 139 8.15 -9.41 -0.90
CA ILE A 139 9.01 -10.48 -0.39
C ILE A 139 9.57 -10.00 0.95
N ILE A 140 9.24 -10.68 2.04
CA ILE A 140 9.37 -10.18 3.41
C ILE A 140 10.25 -11.11 4.23
N LYS A 141 11.19 -10.52 4.98
CA LYS A 141 11.75 -11.11 6.19
C LYS A 141 11.10 -10.46 7.38
N GLU A 142 10.60 -11.26 8.31
CA GLU A 142 9.78 -10.83 9.43
C GLU A 142 10.51 -10.98 10.76
N TRP A 143 10.39 -9.97 11.63
CA TRP A 143 10.84 -9.97 13.02
C TRP A 143 9.76 -9.43 13.95
N HIS A 144 9.92 -9.74 15.23
CA HIS A 144 9.13 -9.14 16.29
C HIS A 144 10.05 -8.59 17.37
N ALA A 145 9.66 -7.48 17.98
CA ALA A 145 10.38 -6.88 19.09
C ALA A 145 9.41 -6.42 20.17
N GLU A 146 9.77 -6.63 21.44
CA GLU A 146 9.03 -6.04 22.55
C GLU A 146 9.45 -4.58 22.72
N THR A 147 8.46 -3.70 22.90
CA THR A 147 8.65 -2.26 23.16
C THR A 147 7.81 -1.81 24.33
N GLU A 148 8.07 -0.61 24.84
CA GLU A 148 7.26 -0.02 25.92
C GLU A 148 5.80 0.24 25.45
N ALA A 149 5.58 0.44 24.16
CA ALA A 149 4.26 0.64 23.55
C ALA A 149 3.53 -0.67 23.22
N GLY A 150 4.19 -1.83 23.35
CA GLY A 150 3.68 -3.14 23.00
C GLY A 150 4.59 -3.88 22.02
N LYS A 151 4.10 -4.99 21.48
CA LYS A 151 4.84 -5.79 20.52
C LYS A 151 4.89 -5.09 19.16
N ALA A 152 6.11 -4.87 18.65
CA ALA A 152 6.32 -4.38 17.30
C ALA A 152 6.41 -5.55 16.31
N HIS A 153 5.71 -5.44 15.20
CA HIS A 153 5.82 -6.28 14.02
C HIS A 153 6.70 -5.57 13.00
N ILE A 154 7.73 -6.23 12.49
CA ILE A 154 8.78 -5.62 11.66
C ILE A 154 8.93 -6.42 10.38
N GLU A 155 8.74 -5.77 9.23
CA GLU A 155 8.87 -6.36 7.90
C GLU A 155 10.00 -5.67 7.12
N LEU A 156 11.08 -6.40 6.88
CA LEU A 156 12.12 -6.00 5.92
C LEU A 156 11.70 -6.54 4.55
N CYS A 157 11.12 -5.71 3.71
CA CYS A 157 10.45 -6.14 2.49
C CYS A 157 11.10 -5.57 1.23
N THR A 158 11.01 -6.36 0.14
CA THR A 158 11.24 -5.91 -1.24
C THR A 158 9.88 -5.77 -1.91
N VAL A 159 9.62 -4.62 -2.52
CA VAL A 159 8.37 -4.30 -3.25
C VAL A 159 8.72 -3.95 -4.69
N PRO A 160 8.69 -4.91 -5.64
CA PRO A 160 8.96 -4.59 -7.05
C PRO A 160 7.88 -3.65 -7.63
N PRO A 161 8.24 -2.63 -8.43
CA PRO A 161 9.59 -2.20 -8.79
C PRO A 161 10.16 -1.09 -7.86
N LEU A 162 9.57 -0.88 -6.68
CA LEU A 162 9.87 0.28 -5.82
C LEU A 162 11.16 0.15 -5.02
N GLY A 163 11.65 -1.09 -4.80
CA GLY A 163 12.86 -1.35 -4.03
C GLY A 163 12.60 -1.91 -2.64
N ASP A 164 13.53 -1.67 -1.73
CA ASP A 164 13.53 -2.22 -0.38
C ASP A 164 13.04 -1.22 0.66
N PHE A 165 12.25 -1.74 1.62
CA PHE A 165 11.68 -0.96 2.71
C PHE A 165 11.81 -1.69 4.03
N LEU A 166 11.84 -0.93 5.12
CA LEU A 166 11.58 -1.42 6.46
C LEU A 166 10.22 -0.86 6.91
N GLU A 167 9.27 -1.75 7.19
CA GLU A 167 7.97 -1.42 7.75
C GLU A 167 7.93 -1.87 9.21
N ILE A 168 7.40 -1.03 10.07
CA ILE A 168 7.27 -1.31 11.49
C ILE A 168 5.87 -0.91 11.92
N GLU A 169 5.17 -1.86 12.51
CA GLU A 169 3.82 -1.72 13.02
C GLU A 169 3.79 -1.95 14.53
N VAL A 170 3.07 -1.09 15.26
CA VAL A 170 2.77 -1.25 16.67
C VAL A 170 1.29 -1.01 16.91
N LEU A 171 0.64 -1.92 17.63
CA LEU A 171 -0.78 -1.79 17.99
C LEU A 171 -0.94 -0.92 19.23
N ALA A 172 -1.47 0.29 19.06
CA ALA A 172 -1.84 1.18 20.15
C ALA A 172 -3.22 0.80 20.73
N LYS A 173 -3.36 0.86 22.05
CA LYS A 173 -4.61 0.51 22.73
C LYS A 173 -5.72 1.53 22.49
N ASP A 174 -5.37 2.80 22.42
CA ASP A 174 -6.25 3.95 22.23
C ASP A 174 -5.46 5.14 21.66
N ASP A 175 -6.14 6.26 21.38
CA ASP A 175 -5.55 7.46 20.79
C ASP A 175 -4.41 8.06 21.64
N MET A 176 -4.51 7.97 22.98
CA MET A 176 -3.47 8.52 23.88
C MET A 176 -2.15 7.75 23.80
N HIS A 177 -2.15 6.52 23.24
CA HIS A 177 -0.97 5.67 23.10
C HIS A 177 -0.35 5.72 21.70
N THR A 178 -0.92 6.48 20.76
CA THR A 178 -0.41 6.59 19.38
C THR A 178 0.97 7.22 19.31
N GLU A 179 1.23 8.28 20.08
CA GLU A 179 2.55 8.92 20.17
C GLU A 179 3.61 7.98 20.75
N ASN A 180 3.27 7.19 21.78
CA ASN A 180 4.19 6.20 22.34
C ASN A 180 4.53 5.12 21.32
N ALA A 181 3.54 4.65 20.53
CA ALA A 181 3.75 3.69 19.45
C ALA A 181 4.67 4.27 18.37
N LYS A 182 4.44 5.52 17.96
CA LYS A 182 5.30 6.24 17.02
C LYS A 182 6.73 6.39 17.52
N CYS A 183 6.91 6.79 18.79
CA CYS A 183 8.23 6.87 19.42
C CYS A 183 8.96 5.51 19.44
N ALA A 184 8.24 4.42 19.72
CA ALA A 184 8.79 3.07 19.68
C ALA A 184 9.25 2.69 18.28
N ILE A 185 8.45 2.96 17.24
CA ILE A 185 8.82 2.74 15.84
C ILE A 185 10.07 3.55 15.46
N MET A 186 10.10 4.83 15.81
CA MET A 186 11.26 5.70 15.54
C MET A 186 12.53 5.22 16.23
N SER A 187 12.41 4.68 17.46
CA SER A 187 13.52 4.06 18.17
C SER A 187 14.09 2.83 17.43
N ILE A 188 13.21 2.01 16.84
CA ILE A 188 13.63 0.85 16.04
C ILE A 188 14.32 1.30 14.76
N PHE A 189 13.78 2.28 14.01
CA PHE A 189 14.45 2.86 12.85
C PHE A 189 15.86 3.35 13.18
N LYS A 190 15.99 4.08 14.28
CA LYS A 190 17.29 4.58 14.76
C LYS A 190 18.27 3.46 15.08
N LYS A 191 17.82 2.36 15.71
CA LYS A 191 18.66 1.17 15.99
C LYS A 191 19.13 0.49 14.69
N CYS A 192 18.32 0.59 13.63
CA CYS A 192 18.66 0.08 12.31
C CYS A 192 19.48 1.08 11.44
N GLY A 193 19.87 2.24 12.01
CA GLY A 193 20.64 3.26 11.27
C GLY A 193 19.83 4.05 10.24
N ILE A 194 18.50 3.97 10.30
CA ILE A 194 17.61 4.63 9.35
C ILE A 194 17.30 6.05 9.84
N LEU A 195 17.50 7.03 8.95
CA LEU A 195 17.24 8.43 9.23
C LEU A 195 15.77 8.77 9.02
N GLU A 196 15.26 9.79 9.71
CA GLU A 196 13.89 10.29 9.53
C GLU A 196 13.60 10.72 8.09
N SER A 197 14.60 11.25 7.38
CA SER A 197 14.47 11.64 5.97
C SER A 197 14.22 10.47 5.01
N ALA A 198 14.46 9.22 5.44
CA ALA A 198 14.17 8.02 4.66
C ALA A 198 12.73 7.52 4.85
N ILE A 199 11.96 8.11 5.79
CA ILE A 199 10.58 7.72 6.05
C ILE A 199 9.72 8.10 4.84
N GLU A 200 8.94 7.13 4.37
CA GLU A 200 8.03 7.28 3.23
C GLU A 200 6.59 7.31 3.74
N SER A 201 5.90 8.42 3.51
CA SER A 201 4.51 8.63 3.92
C SER A 201 3.48 8.24 2.85
N ARG A 202 3.89 8.13 1.57
CA ARG A 202 2.98 7.80 0.47
C ARG A 202 2.55 6.35 0.54
N TYR A 203 1.35 6.05 0.07
CA TYR A 203 0.89 4.67 -0.09
C TYR A 203 1.67 3.96 -1.20
N TYR A 204 1.81 2.63 -1.07
CA TYR A 204 2.40 1.82 -2.14
C TYR A 204 1.62 1.90 -3.45
N SER A 205 0.29 2.04 -3.40
CA SER A 205 -0.55 2.27 -4.58
C SER A 205 -0.06 3.45 -5.39
N ASP A 206 0.13 4.59 -4.72
CA ASP A 206 0.51 5.84 -5.38
C ASP A 206 1.90 5.75 -6.00
N MET A 207 2.84 5.14 -5.25
CA MET A 207 4.20 4.90 -5.75
C MET A 207 4.23 3.90 -6.92
N LEU A 208 3.37 2.88 -6.92
CA LEU A 208 3.26 1.92 -8.02
C LEU A 208 2.63 2.55 -9.26
N ASP A 209 1.62 3.40 -9.09
CA ASP A 209 0.98 4.13 -10.18
C ASP A 209 2.01 5.08 -10.84
N GLU A 210 2.75 5.86 -10.06
CA GLU A 210 3.85 6.70 -10.58
C GLU A 210 4.93 5.89 -11.32
N ALA A 211 5.31 4.72 -10.78
CA ALA A 211 6.32 3.87 -11.41
C ALA A 211 5.82 3.28 -12.75
N ASN A 212 4.53 2.99 -12.87
CA ASN A 212 3.92 2.51 -14.10
C ASN A 212 3.80 3.63 -15.15
N GLU A 213 3.45 4.85 -14.76
CA GLU A 213 3.39 6.01 -15.63
C GLU A 213 4.76 6.33 -16.23
N ARG A 214 5.82 6.29 -15.42
CA ARG A 214 7.21 6.48 -15.91
C ARG A 214 7.60 5.44 -16.94
N LYS A 215 7.25 4.16 -16.74
CA LYS A 215 7.52 3.09 -17.71
C LYS A 215 6.81 3.30 -19.04
N THR A 216 5.56 3.76 -19.01
CA THR A 216 4.79 4.03 -20.24
C THR A 216 5.34 5.22 -21.01
N THR A 217 5.78 6.28 -20.32
CA THR A 217 6.41 7.46 -20.91
C THR A 217 7.75 7.11 -21.55
N ASP A 218 8.61 6.36 -20.85
CA ASP A 218 9.91 5.91 -21.38
C ASP A 218 9.76 4.98 -22.60
N ALA A 219 8.76 4.08 -22.58
CA ALA A 219 8.47 3.20 -23.70
C ALA A 219 7.94 3.97 -24.92
N GLY A 220 7.14 5.01 -24.69
CA GLY A 220 6.66 5.94 -25.72
C GLY A 220 7.80 6.72 -26.36
N THR A 221 8.71 7.27 -25.55
CA THR A 221 9.87 8.02 -26.01
C THR A 221 10.84 7.15 -26.82
N ARG A 222 11.12 5.92 -26.39
CA ARG A 222 11.97 4.98 -27.14
C ARG A 222 11.37 4.56 -28.47
N LYS A 223 10.03 4.37 -28.55
CA LYS A 223 9.35 4.10 -29.82
C LYS A 223 9.39 5.27 -30.78
N ALA A 224 9.23 6.50 -30.28
CA ALA A 224 9.30 7.69 -31.12
C ALA A 224 10.74 7.92 -31.66
N GLN A 225 11.76 7.62 -30.85
CA GLN A 225 13.16 7.74 -31.24
C GLN A 225 13.55 6.70 -32.27
N ALA A 226 13.13 5.45 -32.11
CA ALA A 226 13.37 4.37 -33.09
C ALA A 226 12.69 4.63 -34.45
N ALA A 227 11.51 5.26 -34.46
CA ALA A 227 10.82 5.65 -35.68
C ALA A 227 11.55 6.79 -36.45
N ASN A 228 12.14 7.74 -35.73
CA ASN A 228 12.92 8.83 -36.34
C ASN A 228 14.28 8.35 -36.88
N ASP A 229 14.90 7.34 -36.26
CA ASP A 229 16.18 6.79 -36.72
C ASP A 229 16.01 5.94 -38.01
N ASP A 230 14.84 5.35 -38.23
CA ASP A 230 14.53 4.57 -39.44
C ASP A 230 14.23 5.46 -40.66
N GLU A 231 13.69 6.67 -40.47
CA GLU A 231 13.48 7.65 -41.54
C GLU A 231 14.76 8.37 -42.00
N SER A 232 15.88 8.24 -41.28
CA SER A 232 17.12 8.94 -41.57
C SER A 232 18.14 8.14 -42.37
N GLN A 233 17.81 6.96 -42.90
CA GLN A 233 18.72 6.23 -43.81
C GLN A 233 18.69 6.82 -45.21
N PRO A 234 19.84 7.28 -45.78
CA PRO A 234 19.87 7.79 -47.11
C PRO A 234 19.65 6.67 -48.14
N VAL A 235 18.69 6.88 -49.01
CA VAL A 235 18.46 5.99 -50.18
C VAL A 235 19.74 6.03 -51.04
N ALA A 236 20.47 4.91 -51.05
CA ALA A 236 21.62 4.76 -51.95
C ALA A 236 21.09 4.70 -53.37
N HIS A 237 21.27 5.78 -54.14
CA HIS A 237 21.12 5.77 -55.59
C HIS A 237 22.21 4.89 -56.19
N VAL A 238 21.82 3.73 -56.67
CA VAL A 238 22.61 2.91 -57.58
C VAL A 238 22.40 3.48 -58.97
N GLY A 239 23.46 4.12 -59.49
CA GLY A 239 23.61 4.54 -60.89
C GLY A 239 24.36 3.44 -61.66
#